data_288bf2154df0516e0d1b3b011fcb21b4
#
_entry.id   288bf2154df0516e0d1b3b011fcb21b4
#
_cell.length_a   1.000
_cell.length_b   1.000
_cell.length_c   1.000
_cell.angle_alpha   90.00
_cell.angle_beta   90.00
_cell.angle_gamma   90.00
#
_symmetry.space_group_name_H-M   'P 1'
#
loop_
_entity.id
_entity.type
_entity.pdbx_description
1 polymer ?
#
loop_
_entity_poly.entity_id
_entity_poly.type
_entity_poly.pdbx_seq_one_letter_code
_entity_poly.pdbx_strand_id
1 'polypeptide(L)'
;MMLEVQDLRVAYGKIEALKGISFTVDEGEIVTLVGANGAGKTTTMRTISGLRNVVGGSVTFEGKDITQMPSHERVKLGICQSPEGRGIFPGMTVRENLDMGTYTRKDHKSSAKDADFARVLELFPRLEERITQLGGTLSGGEQQMLAIGRALMSRPRLLLLDEPSMGLAPKLIAQIFNIITEINKQGTTVLLVEQNASQALRRAHRRYVLETGHVVKTGLGSDLLNDPAVRAAYLGGH
;
A
#
# COMPACT_ATOMS: atom_id res chain seq x y z
N MET A 1 -10.97 14.74 -3.71
CA MET A 1 -10.08 13.76 -4.41
C MET A 1 -8.68 13.93 -3.87
N MET A 2 -8.05 12.85 -3.37
CA MET A 2 -6.68 12.87 -2.84
C MET A 2 -5.67 12.47 -3.91
N LEU A 3 -5.92 11.37 -4.64
CA LEU A 3 -5.07 10.90 -5.74
C LEU A 3 -5.91 10.75 -7.00
N GLU A 4 -5.37 11.24 -8.12
CA GLU A 4 -5.94 11.06 -9.45
C GLU A 4 -4.86 10.54 -10.39
N VAL A 5 -5.17 9.45 -11.06
CA VAL A 5 -4.33 8.82 -12.09
C VAL A 5 -5.10 8.88 -13.38
N GLN A 6 -4.53 9.51 -14.43
CA GLN A 6 -5.17 9.71 -15.73
C GLN A 6 -4.30 9.15 -16.86
N ASP A 7 -4.87 8.23 -17.64
CA ASP A 7 -4.26 7.59 -18.83
C ASP A 7 -2.81 7.15 -18.61
N LEU A 8 -2.50 6.66 -17.43
CA LEU A 8 -1.14 6.36 -17.00
C LEU A 8 -0.54 5.22 -17.80
N ARG A 9 0.59 5.51 -18.46
CA ARG A 9 1.36 4.58 -19.27
C ARG A 9 2.76 4.42 -18.72
N VAL A 10 3.20 3.17 -18.60
CA VAL A 10 4.53 2.81 -18.08
C VAL A 10 5.08 1.65 -18.86
N ALA A 11 6.36 1.73 -19.27
CA ALA A 11 7.02 0.69 -20.01
C ALA A 11 8.34 0.23 -19.36
N TYR A 12 8.69 -1.01 -19.60
CA TYR A 12 9.98 -1.64 -19.29
C TYR A 12 10.66 -1.98 -20.62
N GLY A 13 11.53 -1.09 -21.09
CA GLY A 13 12.08 -1.17 -22.43
C GLY A 13 10.97 -1.08 -23.48
N LYS A 14 10.76 -2.14 -24.26
CA LYS A 14 9.72 -2.21 -25.30
C LYS A 14 8.37 -2.76 -24.80
N ILE A 15 8.29 -3.22 -23.54
CA ILE A 15 7.09 -3.84 -22.99
C ILE A 15 6.31 -2.80 -22.19
N GLU A 16 5.11 -2.45 -22.65
CA GLU A 16 4.20 -1.58 -21.94
C GLU A 16 3.49 -2.37 -20.83
N ALA A 17 3.78 -2.02 -19.57
CA ALA A 17 3.22 -2.67 -18.40
C ALA A 17 1.90 -2.02 -17.95
N LEU A 18 1.75 -0.69 -18.14
CA LEU A 18 0.49 0.03 -17.96
C LEU A 18 0.15 0.71 -19.28
N LYS A 19 -1.10 0.52 -19.72
CA LYS A 19 -1.56 0.85 -21.07
C LYS A 19 -2.68 1.89 -21.06
N GLY A 20 -2.53 2.92 -20.21
CA GLY A 20 -3.53 3.98 -20.09
C GLY A 20 -4.56 3.68 -19.00
N ILE A 21 -4.10 3.41 -17.79
CA ILE A 21 -5.00 3.21 -16.63
C ILE A 21 -5.43 4.56 -16.05
N SER A 22 -6.70 4.62 -15.65
CA SER A 22 -7.26 5.78 -14.95
C SER A 22 -8.03 5.31 -13.73
N PHE A 23 -7.78 5.96 -12.58
CA PHE A 23 -8.51 5.72 -11.34
C PHE A 23 -8.31 6.86 -10.34
N THR A 24 -9.13 6.88 -9.31
CA THR A 24 -9.11 7.91 -8.27
C THR A 24 -9.13 7.29 -6.88
N VAL A 25 -8.59 8.05 -5.91
CA VAL A 25 -8.67 7.74 -4.48
C VAL A 25 -9.13 9.01 -3.77
N ASP A 26 -10.23 8.94 -3.02
CA ASP A 26 -10.68 10.04 -2.18
C ASP A 26 -10.08 9.93 -0.77
N GLU A 27 -10.05 11.07 -0.07
CA GLU A 27 -9.53 11.12 1.30
C GLU A 27 -10.37 10.22 2.23
N GLY A 28 -9.71 9.45 3.08
CA GLY A 28 -10.35 8.52 4.01
C GLY A 28 -10.83 7.21 3.39
N GLU A 29 -10.65 7.00 2.07
CA GLU A 29 -11.00 5.72 1.44
C GLU A 29 -9.94 4.63 1.63
N ILE A 30 -10.41 3.38 1.65
CA ILE A 30 -9.61 2.21 1.26
C ILE A 30 -9.98 1.91 -0.20
N VAL A 31 -9.02 2.08 -1.10
CA VAL A 31 -9.17 1.73 -2.52
C VAL A 31 -8.32 0.51 -2.81
N THR A 32 -8.84 -0.46 -3.56
CA THR A 32 -8.10 -1.66 -3.94
C THR A 32 -8.00 -1.82 -5.46
N LEU A 33 -6.79 -2.18 -5.91
CA LEU A 33 -6.57 -2.70 -7.26
C LEU A 33 -6.30 -4.20 -7.15
N VAL A 34 -7.16 -5.01 -7.72
CA VAL A 34 -6.99 -6.46 -7.79
C VAL A 34 -6.65 -6.89 -9.20
N GLY A 35 -5.94 -8.00 -9.33
CA GLY A 35 -5.56 -8.54 -10.64
C GLY A 35 -4.55 -9.68 -10.50
N ALA A 36 -4.42 -10.49 -11.54
CA ALA A 36 -3.45 -11.57 -11.60
C ALA A 36 -1.99 -11.04 -11.58
N ASN A 37 -1.03 -11.95 -11.43
CA ASN A 37 0.37 -11.61 -11.58
C ASN A 37 0.64 -11.09 -12.99
N GLY A 38 1.44 -10.01 -13.09
CA GLY A 38 1.69 -9.33 -14.36
C GLY A 38 0.59 -8.36 -14.82
N ALA A 39 -0.51 -8.20 -14.08
CA ALA A 39 -1.58 -7.26 -14.44
C ALA A 39 -1.16 -5.78 -14.40
N GLY A 40 -0.04 -5.44 -13.74
CA GLY A 40 0.45 -4.06 -13.60
C GLY A 40 0.32 -3.46 -12.19
N LYS A 41 -0.14 -4.22 -11.19
CA LYS A 41 -0.38 -3.77 -9.81
C LYS A 41 0.84 -3.12 -9.15
N THR A 42 1.93 -3.85 -9.00
CA THR A 42 3.19 -3.36 -8.41
C THR A 42 3.80 -2.22 -9.26
N THR A 43 3.64 -2.27 -10.59
CA THR A 43 4.07 -1.16 -11.47
C THR A 43 3.29 0.12 -11.15
N THR A 44 1.99 0.03 -10.94
CA THR A 44 1.15 1.16 -10.52
C THR A 44 1.65 1.75 -9.19
N MET A 45 1.88 0.91 -8.18
CA MET A 45 2.40 1.34 -6.88
C MET A 45 3.76 2.04 -6.99
N ARG A 46 4.69 1.42 -7.71
CA ARG A 46 6.04 1.98 -7.94
C ARG A 46 6.00 3.30 -8.71
N THR A 47 5.03 3.48 -9.60
CA THR A 47 4.85 4.72 -10.35
C THR A 47 4.30 5.83 -9.45
N ILE A 48 3.27 5.55 -8.64
CA ILE A 48 2.70 6.52 -7.70
C ILE A 48 3.73 6.91 -6.63
N SER A 49 4.58 6.01 -6.18
CA SER A 49 5.67 6.32 -5.23
C SER A 49 6.90 6.98 -5.87
N GLY A 50 6.92 7.18 -7.21
CA GLY A 50 8.04 7.83 -7.92
C GLY A 50 9.26 6.94 -8.14
N LEU A 51 9.10 5.63 -8.04
CA LEU A 51 10.15 4.63 -8.30
C LEU A 51 10.18 4.15 -9.76
N ARG A 52 9.20 4.60 -10.58
CA ARG A 52 9.12 4.32 -12.01
C ARG A 52 8.73 5.56 -12.78
N ASN A 53 9.37 5.73 -13.93
CA ASN A 53 9.09 6.82 -14.83
C ASN A 53 7.80 6.56 -15.62
N VAL A 54 7.05 7.62 -15.86
CA VAL A 54 5.83 7.66 -16.66
C VAL A 54 6.22 7.93 -18.12
N VAL A 55 5.66 7.18 -19.07
CA VAL A 55 5.82 7.41 -20.50
C VAL A 55 4.62 8.13 -21.13
N GLY A 56 3.48 8.18 -20.43
CA GLY A 56 2.28 8.91 -20.82
C GLY A 56 1.27 9.00 -19.67
N GLY A 57 0.37 9.95 -19.75
CA GLY A 57 -0.60 10.25 -18.71
C GLY A 57 -0.05 11.05 -17.54
N SER A 58 -0.80 11.12 -16.45
CA SER A 58 -0.43 11.94 -15.29
C SER A 58 -0.84 11.31 -13.96
N VAL A 59 -0.16 11.72 -12.89
CA VAL A 59 -0.47 11.43 -11.50
C VAL A 59 -0.57 12.74 -10.73
N THR A 60 -1.73 13.02 -10.18
CA THR A 60 -2.01 14.23 -9.39
C THR A 60 -2.31 13.84 -7.94
N PHE A 61 -1.66 14.48 -6.97
CA PHE A 61 -1.89 14.30 -5.56
C PHE A 61 -2.33 15.62 -4.94
N GLU A 62 -3.57 15.66 -4.40
CA GLU A 62 -4.18 16.87 -3.82
C GLU A 62 -4.11 18.10 -4.73
N GLY A 63 -4.43 17.91 -6.01
CA GLY A 63 -4.40 18.95 -7.01
C GLY A 63 -3.00 19.32 -7.53
N LYS A 64 -1.94 18.71 -6.98
CA LYS A 64 -0.57 18.93 -7.43
C LYS A 64 -0.13 17.82 -8.38
N ASP A 65 0.35 18.19 -9.56
CA ASP A 65 1.00 17.22 -10.47
C ASP A 65 2.29 16.70 -9.85
N ILE A 66 2.37 15.37 -9.66
CA ILE A 66 3.53 14.67 -9.15
C ILE A 66 4.14 13.71 -10.17
N THR A 67 3.69 13.74 -11.43
CA THR A 67 4.04 12.77 -12.49
C THR A 67 5.55 12.56 -12.61
N GLN A 68 6.33 13.63 -12.60
CA GLN A 68 7.80 13.60 -12.73
C GLN A 68 8.52 13.88 -11.39
N MET A 69 7.77 13.98 -10.27
CA MET A 69 8.36 14.27 -8.96
C MET A 69 9.16 13.07 -8.44
N PRO A 70 10.38 13.25 -7.96
CA PRO A 70 11.19 12.16 -7.40
C PRO A 70 10.57 11.59 -6.11
N SER A 71 10.83 10.30 -5.82
CA SER A 71 10.21 9.56 -4.72
C SER A 71 10.39 10.22 -3.35
N HIS A 72 11.58 10.74 -3.04
CA HIS A 72 11.86 11.38 -1.75
C HIS A 72 11.03 12.67 -1.51
N GLU A 73 10.64 13.39 -2.57
CA GLU A 73 9.74 14.54 -2.45
C GLU A 73 8.28 14.07 -2.24
N ARG A 74 7.86 12.96 -2.89
CA ARG A 74 6.51 12.39 -2.67
C ARG A 74 6.31 11.92 -1.23
N VAL A 75 7.35 11.35 -0.62
CA VAL A 75 7.30 10.97 0.81
C VAL A 75 7.08 12.20 1.70
N LYS A 76 7.70 13.35 1.40
CA LYS A 76 7.46 14.61 2.13
C LYS A 76 6.04 15.15 1.97
N LEU A 77 5.34 14.80 0.88
CA LEU A 77 3.92 15.11 0.70
C LEU A 77 3.01 14.16 1.48
N GLY A 78 3.55 13.07 2.06
CA GLY A 78 2.79 12.08 2.82
C GLY A 78 2.38 10.84 2.01
N ILE A 79 3.00 10.56 0.87
CA ILE A 79 2.82 9.32 0.11
C ILE A 79 3.88 8.32 0.57
N CYS A 80 3.50 7.29 1.31
CA CYS A 80 4.42 6.30 1.85
C CYS A 80 4.03 4.90 1.38
N GLN A 81 5.02 4.06 1.06
CA GLN A 81 4.80 2.71 0.56
C GLN A 81 5.40 1.66 1.51
N SER A 82 4.61 0.61 1.78
CA SER A 82 5.10 -0.70 2.20
C SER A 82 5.17 -1.58 0.95
N PRO A 83 6.38 -1.86 0.42
CA PRO A 83 6.54 -2.57 -0.85
C PRO A 83 6.30 -4.07 -0.70
N GLU A 84 6.07 -4.75 -1.82
CA GLU A 84 6.17 -6.20 -1.93
C GLU A 84 7.53 -6.68 -1.40
N GLY A 85 7.57 -7.85 -0.77
CA GLY A 85 8.80 -8.39 -0.17
C GLY A 85 9.24 -7.70 1.12
N ARG A 86 8.35 -6.89 1.73
CA ARG A 86 8.49 -6.23 3.05
C ARG A 86 9.53 -5.12 3.09
N GLY A 87 10.70 -5.28 2.46
CA GLY A 87 11.77 -4.29 2.37
C GLY A 87 12.29 -3.79 3.74
N ILE A 88 12.26 -4.63 4.78
CA ILE A 88 12.83 -4.30 6.09
C ILE A 88 14.37 -4.31 6.03
N PHE A 89 15.01 -3.70 7.04
CA PHE A 89 16.45 -3.76 7.24
C PHE A 89 16.76 -4.94 8.19
N PRO A 90 17.23 -6.10 7.68
CA PRO A 90 17.35 -7.32 8.49
C PRO A 90 18.41 -7.23 9.58
N GLY A 91 19.44 -6.41 9.39
CA GLY A 91 20.51 -6.16 10.37
C GLY A 91 20.20 -5.09 11.42
N MET A 92 19.02 -4.46 11.34
CA MET A 92 18.54 -3.50 12.32
C MET A 92 17.50 -4.14 13.24
N THR A 93 17.42 -3.67 14.47
CA THR A 93 16.35 -4.04 15.41
C THR A 93 14.98 -3.57 14.93
N VAL A 94 13.92 -4.07 15.53
CA VAL A 94 12.54 -3.59 15.32
C VAL A 94 12.48 -2.07 15.55
N ARG A 95 13.03 -1.59 16.67
CA ARG A 95 13.07 -0.16 17.00
C ARG A 95 13.75 0.65 15.91
N GLU A 96 14.96 0.26 15.50
CA GLU A 96 15.72 0.98 14.47
C GLU A 96 15.00 0.99 13.12
N ASN A 97 14.38 -0.14 12.74
CA ASN A 97 13.55 -0.19 11.53
C ASN A 97 12.38 0.82 11.60
N LEU A 98 11.66 0.90 12.71
CA LEU A 98 10.57 1.88 12.90
C LEU A 98 11.12 3.31 12.88
N ASP A 99 12.23 3.57 13.54
CA ASP A 99 12.88 4.88 13.58
C ASP A 99 13.26 5.39 12.18
N MET A 100 13.68 4.50 11.27
CA MET A 100 13.95 4.86 9.86
C MET A 100 12.74 5.47 9.16
N GLY A 101 11.50 5.10 9.56
CA GLY A 101 10.29 5.70 9.02
C GLY A 101 10.13 7.19 9.31
N THR A 102 10.84 7.73 10.30
CA THR A 102 10.78 9.15 10.67
C THR A 102 11.80 10.02 9.94
N TYR A 103 12.67 9.45 9.11
CA TYR A 103 13.83 10.12 8.52
C TYR A 103 13.51 11.43 7.78
N THR A 104 12.39 11.48 7.07
CA THR A 104 11.98 12.67 6.30
C THR A 104 11.25 13.72 7.13
N ARG A 105 10.96 13.46 8.41
CA ARG A 105 10.17 14.34 9.27
C ARG A 105 11.04 15.39 9.94
N LYS A 106 10.50 16.61 10.04
CA LYS A 106 11.18 17.72 10.77
C LYS A 106 11.14 17.53 12.28
N ASP A 107 10.14 16.81 12.79
CA ASP A 107 9.88 16.57 14.23
C ASP A 107 10.42 15.23 14.75
N HIS A 108 11.34 14.60 14.02
CA HIS A 108 11.89 13.28 14.34
C HIS A 108 12.63 13.17 15.69
N LYS A 109 12.91 14.30 16.35
CA LYS A 109 13.53 14.37 17.69
C LYS A 109 12.57 14.86 18.78
N SER A 110 11.28 15.00 18.50
CA SER A 110 10.28 15.52 19.44
C SER A 110 9.48 14.41 20.11
N SER A 111 8.76 14.74 21.19
CA SER A 111 7.78 13.86 21.84
C SER A 111 6.67 13.37 20.90
N ALA A 112 6.43 14.07 19.80
CA ALA A 112 5.50 13.64 18.77
C ALA A 112 5.93 12.33 18.09
N LYS A 113 7.24 12.08 17.98
CA LYS A 113 7.78 10.79 17.52
C LYS A 113 7.42 9.67 18.50
N ASP A 114 7.53 9.91 19.79
CA ASP A 114 7.24 8.90 20.81
C ASP A 114 5.76 8.53 20.84
N ALA A 115 4.86 9.49 20.59
CA ALA A 115 3.43 9.24 20.45
C ALA A 115 3.11 8.35 19.22
N ASP A 116 3.74 8.62 18.07
CA ASP A 116 3.58 7.78 16.89
C ASP A 116 4.14 6.37 17.12
N PHE A 117 5.27 6.28 17.81
CA PHE A 117 5.88 5.01 18.15
C PHE A 117 4.94 4.18 19.03
N ALA A 118 4.37 4.78 20.08
CA ALA A 118 3.39 4.12 20.94
C ALA A 118 2.15 3.67 20.14
N ARG A 119 1.61 4.53 19.27
CA ARG A 119 0.49 4.19 18.38
C ARG A 119 0.81 3.00 17.48
N VAL A 120 2.01 2.95 16.89
CA VAL A 120 2.42 1.82 16.05
C VAL A 120 2.53 0.53 16.86
N LEU A 121 3.07 0.59 18.08
CA LEU A 121 3.17 -0.59 18.94
C LEU A 121 1.80 -1.07 19.43
N GLU A 122 0.85 -0.17 19.67
CA GLU A 122 -0.54 -0.52 19.97
C GLU A 122 -1.20 -1.29 18.81
N LEU A 123 -0.97 -0.87 17.56
CA LEU A 123 -1.44 -1.58 16.37
C LEU A 123 -0.74 -2.94 16.17
N PHE A 124 0.51 -3.06 16.61
CA PHE A 124 1.36 -4.23 16.42
C PHE A 124 2.02 -4.70 17.73
N PRO A 125 1.25 -5.24 18.71
CA PRO A 125 1.81 -5.64 20.03
C PRO A 125 2.96 -6.64 19.92
N ARG A 126 2.98 -7.49 18.88
CA ARG A 126 4.08 -8.44 18.64
C ARG A 126 5.41 -7.74 18.35
N LEU A 127 5.39 -6.54 17.78
CA LEU A 127 6.61 -5.76 17.59
C LEU A 127 7.12 -5.17 18.90
N GLU A 128 6.22 -4.81 19.83
CA GLU A 128 6.59 -4.32 21.15
C GLU A 128 7.35 -5.40 21.94
N GLU A 129 6.82 -6.63 21.96
CA GLU A 129 7.45 -7.78 22.61
C GLU A 129 8.87 -8.07 22.06
N ARG A 130 9.18 -7.62 20.85
CA ARG A 130 10.42 -7.89 20.10
C ARG A 130 11.21 -6.65 19.76
N ILE A 131 11.02 -5.57 20.49
CA ILE A 131 11.50 -4.23 20.14
C ILE A 131 13.01 -4.14 19.91
N THR A 132 13.79 -4.98 20.62
CA THR A 132 15.26 -5.08 20.51
C THR A 132 15.72 -6.21 19.60
N GLN A 133 14.79 -7.03 19.06
CA GLN A 133 15.12 -8.16 18.20
C GLN A 133 15.49 -7.66 16.80
N LEU A 134 16.46 -8.32 16.14
CA LEU A 134 16.83 -8.03 14.76
C LEU A 134 15.68 -8.37 13.79
N GLY A 135 15.38 -7.45 12.88
CA GLY A 135 14.29 -7.60 11.91
C GLY A 135 14.39 -8.86 11.05
N GLY A 136 15.61 -9.27 10.69
CA GLY A 136 15.84 -10.47 9.89
C GLY A 136 15.49 -11.79 10.60
N THR A 137 15.36 -11.79 11.94
CA THR A 137 15.02 -12.97 12.73
C THR A 137 13.52 -13.09 13.05
N LEU A 138 12.73 -12.11 12.66
CA LEU A 138 11.28 -12.10 12.78
C LEU A 138 10.64 -13.11 11.83
N SER A 139 9.48 -13.65 12.21
CA SER A 139 8.63 -14.40 11.28
C SER A 139 8.15 -13.54 10.11
N GLY A 140 7.72 -14.18 9.01
CA GLY A 140 7.25 -13.46 7.84
C GLY A 140 6.09 -12.49 8.11
N GLY A 141 5.18 -12.86 9.01
CA GLY A 141 4.08 -11.97 9.42
C GLY A 141 4.54 -10.78 10.26
N GLU A 142 5.48 -11.00 11.19
CA GLU A 142 6.06 -9.92 11.99
C GLU A 142 6.88 -8.96 11.14
N GLN A 143 7.61 -9.46 10.13
CA GLN A 143 8.31 -8.63 9.16
C GLN A 143 7.33 -7.77 8.33
N GLN A 144 6.17 -8.31 7.97
CA GLN A 144 5.13 -7.56 7.29
C GLN A 144 4.55 -6.46 8.18
N MET A 145 4.27 -6.78 9.45
CA MET A 145 3.84 -5.79 10.45
C MET A 145 4.89 -4.69 10.63
N LEU A 146 6.17 -5.06 10.67
CA LEU A 146 7.29 -4.11 10.79
C LEU A 146 7.38 -3.18 9.57
N ALA A 147 7.20 -3.70 8.36
CA ALA A 147 7.20 -2.90 7.13
C ALA A 147 6.05 -1.87 7.11
N ILE A 148 4.84 -2.29 7.50
CA ILE A 148 3.69 -1.39 7.61
C ILE A 148 3.90 -0.37 8.74
N GLY A 149 4.35 -0.82 9.91
CA GLY A 149 4.66 0.04 11.05
C GLY A 149 5.68 1.12 10.71
N ARG A 150 6.75 0.75 10.01
CA ARG A 150 7.75 1.71 9.53
C ARG A 150 7.15 2.75 8.60
N ALA A 151 6.28 2.37 7.67
CA ALA A 151 5.59 3.31 6.79
C ALA A 151 4.69 4.26 7.59
N LEU A 152 4.00 3.79 8.63
CA LEU A 152 3.15 4.61 9.51
C LEU A 152 3.94 5.64 10.32
N MET A 153 5.20 5.35 10.69
CA MET A 153 6.07 6.30 11.37
C MET A 153 6.35 7.58 10.56
N SER A 154 6.14 7.54 9.23
CA SER A 154 6.21 8.73 8.37
C SER A 154 4.96 9.63 8.45
N ARG A 155 3.90 9.25 9.19
CA ARG A 155 2.57 9.88 9.20
C ARG A 155 2.00 10.04 7.79
N PRO A 156 1.78 8.92 7.06
CA PRO A 156 1.28 9.01 5.70
C PRO A 156 -0.12 9.60 5.64
N ARG A 157 -0.37 10.44 4.66
CA ARG A 157 -1.70 10.84 4.22
C ARG A 157 -2.29 9.78 3.29
N LEU A 158 -1.42 9.20 2.42
CA LEU A 158 -1.72 8.07 1.55
C LEU A 158 -0.71 6.94 1.80
N LEU A 159 -1.21 5.83 2.31
CA LEU A 159 -0.44 4.60 2.52
C LEU A 159 -0.65 3.65 1.34
N LEU A 160 0.43 3.33 0.65
CA LEU A 160 0.47 2.38 -0.45
C LEU A 160 0.90 1.01 0.09
N LEU A 161 0.07 -0.02 -0.09
CA LEU A 161 0.32 -1.39 0.37
C LEU A 161 0.39 -2.35 -0.82
N ASP A 162 1.57 -2.93 -1.06
CA ASP A 162 1.84 -3.80 -2.20
C ASP A 162 1.85 -5.26 -1.75
N GLU A 163 0.76 -5.98 -2.02
CA GLU A 163 0.50 -7.38 -1.66
C GLU A 163 0.83 -7.74 -0.18
N PRO A 164 0.26 -7.01 0.79
CA PRO A 164 0.61 -7.18 2.20
C PRO A 164 0.22 -8.56 2.77
N SER A 165 -0.63 -9.33 2.09
CA SER A 165 -1.03 -10.66 2.52
C SER A 165 -0.18 -11.80 1.94
N MET A 166 0.74 -11.48 1.01
CA MET A 166 1.48 -12.51 0.27
C MET A 166 2.37 -13.36 1.19
N GLY A 167 2.24 -14.69 1.07
CA GLY A 167 3.03 -15.66 1.82
C GLY A 167 2.70 -15.74 3.32
N LEU A 168 1.54 -15.24 3.74
CA LEU A 168 1.08 -15.31 5.13
C LEU A 168 0.07 -16.44 5.36
N ALA A 169 0.06 -16.99 6.58
CA ALA A 169 -0.96 -17.92 7.00
C ALA A 169 -2.34 -17.23 7.10
N PRO A 170 -3.47 -17.94 6.87
CA PRO A 170 -4.81 -17.36 6.83
C PRO A 170 -5.18 -16.48 8.04
N LYS A 171 -4.77 -16.89 9.25
CA LYS A 171 -5.00 -16.12 10.48
C LYS A 171 -4.28 -14.77 10.47
N LEU A 172 -3.04 -14.73 9.95
CA LEU A 172 -2.26 -13.49 9.83
C LEU A 172 -2.80 -12.59 8.74
N ILE A 173 -3.31 -13.15 7.64
CA ILE A 173 -3.99 -12.37 6.58
C ILE A 173 -5.17 -11.62 7.20
N ALA A 174 -6.05 -12.30 7.94
CA ALA A 174 -7.19 -11.65 8.60
C ALA A 174 -6.74 -10.54 9.56
N GLN A 175 -5.67 -10.77 10.32
CA GLN A 175 -5.10 -9.78 11.23
C GLN A 175 -4.58 -8.54 10.49
N ILE A 176 -3.78 -8.70 9.43
CA ILE A 176 -3.26 -7.59 8.62
C ILE A 176 -4.40 -6.75 8.05
N PHE A 177 -5.44 -7.38 7.51
CA PHE A 177 -6.59 -6.64 6.97
C PHE A 177 -7.40 -5.90 8.04
N ASN A 178 -7.51 -6.46 9.26
CA ASN A 178 -8.13 -5.74 10.37
C ASN A 178 -7.31 -4.51 10.76
N ILE A 179 -5.98 -4.64 10.81
CA ILE A 179 -5.07 -3.52 11.08
C ILE A 179 -5.18 -2.45 9.98
N ILE A 180 -5.25 -2.83 8.70
CA ILE A 180 -5.45 -1.89 7.60
C ILE A 180 -6.76 -1.11 7.79
N THR A 181 -7.83 -1.78 8.20
CA THR A 181 -9.11 -1.13 8.50
C THR A 181 -8.97 -0.15 9.67
N GLU A 182 -8.23 -0.52 10.71
CA GLU A 182 -8.01 0.35 11.87
C GLU A 182 -7.15 1.58 11.52
N ILE A 183 -6.08 1.40 10.74
CA ILE A 183 -5.26 2.49 10.20
C ILE A 183 -6.14 3.49 9.43
N ASN A 184 -7.04 2.99 8.60
CA ASN A 184 -7.95 3.84 7.83
C ASN A 184 -8.95 4.59 8.72
N LYS A 185 -9.56 3.94 9.72
CA LYS A 185 -10.44 4.60 10.71
C LYS A 185 -9.74 5.72 11.47
N GLN A 186 -8.44 5.61 11.66
CA GLN A 186 -7.60 6.64 12.27
C GLN A 186 -7.25 7.79 11.30
N GLY A 187 -7.82 7.81 10.10
CA GLY A 187 -7.75 8.92 9.13
C GLY A 187 -6.71 8.73 8.01
N THR A 188 -5.99 7.60 7.94
CA THR A 188 -5.05 7.36 6.84
C THR A 188 -5.79 6.81 5.63
N THR A 189 -5.64 7.45 4.47
CA THR A 189 -6.13 6.94 3.18
C THR A 189 -5.25 5.78 2.73
N VAL A 190 -5.85 4.71 2.19
CA VAL A 190 -5.11 3.49 1.82
C VAL A 190 -5.37 3.14 0.36
N LEU A 191 -4.30 2.97 -0.41
CA LEU A 191 -4.34 2.30 -1.71
C LEU A 191 -3.65 0.93 -1.57
N LEU A 192 -4.41 -0.12 -1.82
CA LEU A 192 -4.01 -1.50 -1.61
C LEU A 192 -3.98 -2.24 -2.94
N VAL A 193 -2.91 -2.95 -3.28
CA VAL A 193 -2.92 -3.93 -4.36
C VAL A 193 -2.81 -5.33 -3.80
N GLU A 194 -3.60 -6.25 -4.35
CA GLU A 194 -3.68 -7.64 -3.90
C GLU A 194 -3.95 -8.59 -5.05
N GLN A 195 -3.40 -9.79 -4.92
CA GLN A 195 -3.78 -10.92 -5.75
C GLN A 195 -4.94 -11.67 -5.12
N ASN A 196 -4.90 -11.90 -3.80
CA ASN A 196 -6.01 -12.50 -3.05
C ASN A 196 -7.10 -11.45 -2.81
N ALA A 197 -8.00 -11.34 -3.77
CA ALA A 197 -9.01 -10.29 -3.81
C ALA A 197 -10.05 -10.37 -2.67
N SER A 198 -10.31 -11.55 -2.10
CA SER A 198 -11.46 -11.76 -1.19
C SER A 198 -11.44 -10.79 0.01
N GLN A 199 -10.32 -10.70 0.73
CA GLN A 199 -10.21 -9.84 1.90
C GLN A 199 -10.15 -8.36 1.52
N ALA A 200 -9.43 -8.02 0.44
CA ALA A 200 -9.29 -6.66 -0.05
C ALA A 200 -10.63 -6.10 -0.53
N LEU A 201 -11.35 -6.85 -1.36
CA LEU A 201 -12.63 -6.43 -1.91
C LEU A 201 -13.71 -6.24 -0.83
N ARG A 202 -13.69 -7.00 0.26
CA ARG A 202 -14.67 -6.87 1.36
C ARG A 202 -14.52 -5.57 2.13
N ARG A 203 -13.32 -4.99 2.20
CA ARG A 203 -13.00 -3.82 3.03
C ARG A 203 -12.88 -2.52 2.23
N ALA A 204 -12.69 -2.63 0.92
CA ALA A 204 -12.51 -1.47 0.06
C ALA A 204 -13.82 -0.71 -0.17
N HIS A 205 -13.74 0.61 -0.13
CA HIS A 205 -14.82 1.52 -0.52
C HIS A 205 -14.97 1.57 -2.04
N ARG A 206 -13.83 1.60 -2.76
CA ARG A 206 -13.74 1.62 -4.22
C ARG A 206 -12.78 0.54 -4.71
N ARG A 207 -13.12 -0.09 -5.83
CA ARG A 207 -12.44 -1.26 -6.35
C ARG A 207 -12.18 -1.13 -7.83
N TYR A 208 -10.97 -1.55 -8.24
CA TYR A 208 -10.57 -1.60 -9.64
C TYR A 208 -10.00 -2.98 -9.93
N VAL A 209 -10.37 -3.55 -11.08
CA VAL A 209 -9.81 -4.81 -11.58
C VAL A 209 -8.83 -4.48 -12.69
N LEU A 210 -7.57 -4.91 -12.50
CA LEU A 210 -6.49 -4.75 -13.48
C LEU A 210 -6.26 -6.05 -14.22
N GLU A 211 -6.22 -5.97 -15.55
CA GLU A 211 -5.83 -7.08 -16.42
C GLU A 211 -4.90 -6.58 -17.53
N THR A 212 -3.72 -7.18 -17.64
CA THR A 212 -2.74 -6.92 -18.72
C THR A 212 -2.49 -5.42 -18.98
N GLY A 213 -2.38 -4.63 -17.90
CA GLY A 213 -2.09 -3.19 -17.96
C GLY A 213 -3.30 -2.29 -18.21
N HIS A 214 -4.52 -2.81 -18.12
CA HIS A 214 -5.78 -2.05 -18.26
C HIS A 214 -6.66 -2.18 -17.02
N VAL A 215 -7.43 -1.13 -16.70
CA VAL A 215 -8.57 -1.24 -15.78
C VAL A 215 -9.76 -1.77 -16.57
N VAL A 216 -10.18 -2.99 -16.25
CA VAL A 216 -11.28 -3.66 -16.97
C VAL A 216 -12.62 -3.56 -16.26
N LYS A 217 -12.61 -3.37 -14.93
CA LYS A 217 -13.83 -3.19 -14.13
C LYS A 217 -13.58 -2.20 -13.01
N THR A 218 -14.63 -1.46 -12.66
CA THR A 218 -14.67 -0.53 -11.51
C THR A 218 -15.97 -0.76 -10.74
N GLY A 219 -15.93 -0.71 -9.42
CA GLY A 219 -17.12 -0.84 -8.58
C GLY A 219 -16.99 -0.13 -7.25
N LEU A 220 -18.12 0.28 -6.69
CA LEU A 220 -18.26 0.84 -5.35
C LEU A 220 -18.92 -0.21 -4.42
N GLY A 221 -18.61 -0.12 -3.11
CA GLY A 221 -19.25 -0.97 -2.11
C GLY A 221 -19.17 -2.47 -2.44
N SER A 222 -20.29 -3.19 -2.43
CA SER A 222 -20.39 -4.65 -2.65
C SER A 222 -20.51 -5.08 -4.11
N ASP A 223 -20.54 -4.15 -5.08
CA ASP A 223 -20.89 -4.45 -6.47
C ASP A 223 -20.01 -5.54 -7.09
N LEU A 224 -18.68 -5.39 -6.99
CA LEU A 224 -17.74 -6.37 -7.54
C LEU A 224 -17.67 -7.69 -6.74
N LEU A 225 -18.13 -7.73 -5.49
CA LEU A 225 -18.22 -8.98 -4.72
C LEU A 225 -19.29 -9.92 -5.28
N ASN A 226 -20.33 -9.35 -5.89
CA ASN A 226 -21.46 -10.08 -6.47
C ASN A 226 -21.30 -10.30 -7.98
N ASP A 227 -20.30 -9.71 -8.62
CA ASP A 227 -20.03 -9.90 -10.05
C ASP A 227 -19.57 -11.35 -10.33
N PRO A 228 -20.29 -12.12 -11.16
CA PRO A 228 -19.96 -13.54 -11.42
C PRO A 228 -18.56 -13.73 -12.01
N ALA A 229 -18.11 -12.83 -12.90
CA ALA A 229 -16.79 -12.92 -13.52
C ALA A 229 -15.68 -12.62 -12.51
N VAL A 230 -15.86 -11.61 -11.64
CA VAL A 230 -14.91 -11.29 -10.56
C VAL A 230 -14.86 -12.46 -9.55
N ARG A 231 -16.00 -13.03 -9.21
CA ARG A 231 -16.07 -14.21 -8.32
C ARG A 231 -15.34 -15.40 -8.89
N ALA A 232 -15.56 -15.73 -10.15
CA ALA A 232 -14.91 -16.86 -10.82
C ALA A 232 -13.38 -16.66 -10.92
N ALA A 233 -12.94 -15.43 -11.26
CA ALA A 233 -11.52 -15.15 -11.48
C ALA A 233 -10.71 -14.91 -10.19
N TYR A 234 -11.32 -14.30 -9.16
CA TYR A 234 -10.57 -13.73 -8.01
C TYR A 234 -11.09 -14.14 -6.63
N LEU A 235 -12.31 -14.73 -6.51
CA LEU A 235 -12.89 -15.08 -5.21
C LEU A 235 -12.96 -16.59 -4.95
N GLY A 236 -12.52 -17.43 -5.90
CA GLY A 236 -12.61 -18.87 -5.83
C GLY A 236 -14.08 -19.29 -5.96
N GLY A 237 -14.51 -19.66 -7.14
CA GLY A 237 -15.84 -20.24 -7.35
C GLY A 237 -15.88 -21.65 -6.77
N HIS A 238 -16.44 -21.79 -5.58
CA HIS A 238 -17.02 -23.03 -5.04
C HIS A 238 -18.34 -22.67 -4.40
#